data_39e69ade9534bd333f8d16b23693efa6
#
_entry.id   39e69ade9534bd333f8d16b23693efa6
#
_cell.length_a   1.000
_cell.length_b   1.000
_cell.length_c   1.000
_cell.angle_alpha   90.00
_cell.angle_beta   90.00
_cell.angle_gamma   90.00
#
_symmetry.space_group_name_H-M   'P 1'
#
loop_
_entity.id
_entity.type
_entity.pdbx_description
1 polymer ?
#
loop_
_entity_poly.entity_id
_entity_poly.type
_entity_poly.pdbx_seq_one_letter_code
_entity_poly.pdbx_strand_id
1 'polypeptide(L)'
;MKKLLLGALLLLSSFVCIAQETFVKKYTSSIAVNNNVKGEWQSADITVVFNADGVRDIVFYYPNGNTRTFHQIVGMTKDVTTNGDAYQIVECLDESGDRVAIQLFEDDTCLRVIIDKGWFIEFHKAKP
;
A
#
# COMPACT_ATOMS: atom_id res chain seq x y z
N MET A 1 -27.08 19.46 -29.85
CA MET A 1 -27.02 19.92 -28.46
C MET A 1 -27.20 18.77 -27.45
N LYS A 2 -28.19 17.93 -27.61
CA LYS A 2 -28.40 16.80 -26.70
C LYS A 2 -27.20 15.83 -26.65
N LYS A 3 -26.49 15.60 -27.76
CA LYS A 3 -25.32 14.74 -27.84
C LYS A 3 -24.10 15.29 -27.09
N LEU A 4 -23.95 16.61 -27.09
CA LEU A 4 -22.86 17.26 -26.35
C LEU A 4 -23.06 17.21 -24.84
N LEU A 5 -24.30 17.35 -24.37
CA LEU A 5 -24.65 17.22 -22.96
C LEU A 5 -24.43 15.82 -22.45
N LEU A 6 -24.74 14.78 -23.23
CA LEU A 6 -24.51 13.41 -22.87
C LEU A 6 -23.02 13.09 -22.76
N GLY A 7 -22.22 13.60 -23.68
CA GLY A 7 -20.78 13.43 -23.64
C GLY A 7 -20.13 14.09 -22.43
N ALA A 8 -20.58 15.28 -22.04
CA ALA A 8 -20.10 15.98 -20.87
C ALA A 8 -20.48 15.25 -19.57
N LEU A 9 -21.68 14.69 -19.50
CA LEU A 9 -22.12 13.89 -18.36
C LEU A 9 -21.33 12.60 -18.21
N LEU A 10 -21.02 11.92 -19.31
CA LEU A 10 -20.20 10.71 -19.31
C LEU A 10 -18.77 11.01 -18.86
N LEU A 11 -18.20 12.12 -19.29
CA LEU A 11 -16.88 12.57 -18.85
C LEU A 11 -16.83 12.86 -17.35
N LEU A 12 -17.83 13.51 -16.80
CA LEU A 12 -17.95 13.79 -15.37
C LEU A 12 -18.09 12.49 -14.56
N SER A 13 -18.87 11.54 -15.05
CA SER A 13 -19.02 10.23 -14.43
C SER A 13 -17.70 9.45 -14.43
N SER A 14 -16.91 9.57 -15.49
CA SER A 14 -15.59 8.91 -15.57
C SER A 14 -14.62 9.48 -14.54
N PHE A 15 -14.65 10.78 -14.27
CA PHE A 15 -13.81 11.39 -13.24
C PHE A 15 -14.18 10.91 -11.84
N VAL A 16 -15.44 10.73 -11.54
CA VAL A 16 -15.91 10.21 -10.25
C VAL A 16 -15.50 8.75 -10.06
N CYS A 17 -15.48 7.95 -11.15
CA CYS A 17 -15.09 6.55 -11.11
C CYS A 17 -13.58 6.33 -10.93
N ILE A 18 -12.74 7.37 -11.15
CA ILE A 18 -11.28 7.28 -11.02
C ILE A 18 -10.84 7.53 -9.57
N ALA A 19 -11.71 8.08 -8.72
CA ALA A 19 -11.39 8.27 -7.31
C ALA A 19 -11.11 6.91 -6.66
N GLN A 20 -9.90 6.76 -6.08
CA GLN A 20 -9.50 5.51 -5.44
C GLN A 20 -10.24 5.34 -4.12
N GLU A 21 -10.74 4.13 -3.90
CA GLU A 21 -11.43 3.82 -2.66
C GLU A 21 -10.44 3.72 -1.51
N THR A 22 -10.83 4.25 -0.36
CA THR A 22 -10.10 4.10 0.89
C THR A 22 -10.36 2.70 1.45
N PHE A 23 -9.31 1.98 1.78
CA PHE A 23 -9.45 0.70 2.47
C PHE A 23 -8.39 0.55 3.55
N VAL A 24 -8.66 -0.33 4.51
CA VAL A 24 -7.89 -0.46 5.74
C VAL A 24 -7.40 -1.90 5.89
N LYS A 25 -6.14 -2.06 6.29
CA LYS A 25 -5.53 -3.35 6.64
C LYS A 25 -4.91 -3.24 8.03
N LYS A 26 -5.00 -4.31 8.80
CA LYS A 26 -4.42 -4.37 10.15
C LYS A 26 -3.44 -5.53 10.24
N TYR A 27 -2.33 -5.28 10.93
CA TYR A 27 -1.25 -6.26 11.09
C TYR A 27 -0.82 -6.31 12.55
N THR A 28 -0.42 -7.50 13.02
CA THR A 28 -0.10 -7.75 14.43
C THR A 28 1.35 -8.12 14.67
N SER A 29 2.12 -8.38 13.63
CA SER A 29 3.54 -8.73 13.76
C SER A 29 4.34 -8.16 12.61
N SER A 30 5.64 -7.97 12.84
CA SER A 30 6.56 -7.48 11.82
C SER A 30 7.91 -8.17 11.92
N ILE A 31 8.61 -8.23 10.80
CA ILE A 31 9.97 -8.72 10.70
C ILE A 31 10.74 -7.89 9.67
N ALA A 32 11.96 -7.52 9.99
CA ALA A 32 12.86 -6.87 9.04
C ALA A 32 13.72 -7.92 8.35
N VAL A 33 13.90 -7.78 7.05
CA VAL A 33 14.76 -8.66 6.25
C VAL A 33 15.78 -7.79 5.51
N ASN A 34 17.06 -8.12 5.68
CA ASN A 34 18.15 -7.38 5.02
C ASN A 34 19.09 -8.38 4.38
N ASN A 35 19.24 -8.35 3.05
CA ASN A 35 20.08 -9.25 2.25
C ASN A 35 19.81 -10.73 2.56
N ASN A 36 18.53 -11.11 2.59
CA ASN A 36 18.06 -12.45 2.92
C ASN A 36 18.31 -12.88 4.38
N VAL A 37 18.80 -12.00 5.22
CA VAL A 37 18.95 -12.26 6.66
C VAL A 37 17.71 -11.75 7.36
N LYS A 38 16.94 -12.67 7.94
CA LYS A 38 15.73 -12.33 8.70
C LYS A 38 16.11 -11.89 10.10
N GLY A 39 15.53 -10.78 10.53
CA GLY A 39 15.60 -10.35 11.92
C GLY A 39 14.66 -11.18 12.81
N GLU A 40 14.38 -10.67 13.98
CA GLU A 40 13.44 -11.31 14.90
C GLU A 40 12.02 -10.78 14.68
N TRP A 41 11.05 -11.64 14.85
CA TRP A 41 9.65 -11.27 14.85
C TRP A 41 9.34 -10.36 16.02
N GLN A 42 8.67 -9.27 15.74
CA GLN A 42 8.25 -8.31 16.76
C GLN A 42 6.73 -8.17 16.73
N SER A 43 6.15 -7.96 17.90
CA SER A 43 4.75 -7.57 17.98
C SER A 43 4.59 -6.20 17.37
N ALA A 44 3.59 -6.06 16.53
CA ALA A 44 3.24 -4.79 15.90
C ALA A 44 1.72 -4.70 15.87
N ASP A 45 1.19 -3.57 16.29
CA ASP A 45 -0.25 -3.32 16.20
C ASP A 45 -0.42 -2.12 15.28
N ILE A 46 -0.43 -2.40 13.97
CA ILE A 46 -0.35 -1.38 12.94
C ILE A 46 -1.61 -1.40 12.12
N THR A 47 -2.20 -0.23 11.92
CA THR A 47 -3.31 -0.02 11.00
C THR A 47 -2.79 0.74 9.80
N VAL A 48 -3.01 0.21 8.61
CA VAL A 48 -2.60 0.83 7.35
C VAL A 48 -3.85 1.25 6.59
N VAL A 49 -3.93 2.54 6.28
CA VAL A 49 -5.04 3.12 5.51
C VAL A 49 -4.52 3.45 4.13
N PHE A 50 -5.09 2.80 3.12
CA PHE A 50 -4.76 3.05 1.72
C PHE A 50 -5.71 4.10 1.15
N ASN A 51 -5.15 5.03 0.40
CA ASN A 51 -5.90 6.12 -0.24
C ASN A 51 -6.66 6.95 0.80
N ALA A 52 -5.96 7.34 1.87
CA ALA A 52 -6.52 8.10 2.98
C ALA A 52 -7.14 9.41 2.45
N ASP A 53 -8.35 9.72 2.94
CA ASP A 53 -9.12 10.91 2.55
C ASP A 53 -9.37 11.03 1.04
N GLY A 54 -9.38 9.91 0.32
CA GLY A 54 -9.60 9.89 -1.13
C GLY A 54 -8.40 10.36 -1.95
N VAL A 55 -7.27 10.66 -1.32
CA VAL A 55 -6.00 10.95 -2.00
C VAL A 55 -5.14 9.69 -2.05
N ARG A 56 -4.02 9.76 -2.78
CA ARG A 56 -3.14 8.61 -2.98
C ARG A 56 -2.12 8.43 -1.86
N ASP A 57 -2.50 8.74 -0.64
CA ASP A 57 -1.63 8.56 0.51
C ASP A 57 -1.91 7.21 1.20
N ILE A 58 -0.84 6.56 1.61
CA ILE A 58 -0.89 5.35 2.44
C ILE A 58 -0.36 5.76 3.80
N VAL A 59 -1.19 5.61 4.84
CA VAL A 59 -0.85 6.07 6.19
C VAL A 59 -0.78 4.87 7.12
N PHE A 60 0.36 4.74 7.81
CA PHE A 60 0.59 3.74 8.84
C PHE A 60 0.36 4.38 10.20
N TYR A 61 -0.55 3.81 10.97
CA TYR A 61 -0.87 4.24 12.34
C TYR A 61 -0.26 3.26 13.32
N TYR A 62 0.57 3.78 14.23
CA TYR A 62 1.26 2.99 15.25
C TYR A 62 0.55 3.14 16.61
N PRO A 63 0.70 2.17 17.54
CA PRO A 63 0.01 2.21 18.84
C PRO A 63 0.37 3.43 19.71
N ASN A 64 1.57 3.98 19.52
CA ASN A 64 2.02 5.14 20.28
C ASN A 64 1.47 6.48 19.76
N GLY A 65 0.58 6.44 18.77
CA GLY A 65 0.00 7.62 18.14
C GLY A 65 0.83 8.20 17.00
N ASN A 66 2.03 7.67 16.74
CA ASN A 66 2.82 8.09 15.60
C ASN A 66 2.21 7.60 14.30
N THR A 67 2.46 8.34 13.22
CA THR A 67 2.04 7.97 11.87
C THR A 67 3.20 8.06 10.91
N ARG A 68 3.16 7.26 9.84
CA ARG A 68 4.03 7.42 8.67
C ARG A 68 3.18 7.50 7.43
N THR A 69 3.49 8.47 6.59
CA THR A 69 2.74 8.71 5.35
C THR A 69 3.63 8.40 4.15
N PHE A 70 3.08 7.61 3.23
CA PHE A 70 3.71 7.30 1.96
C PHE A 70 2.83 7.84 0.84
N HIS A 71 3.39 8.70 0.01
CA HIS A 71 2.67 9.29 -1.11
C HIS A 71 2.90 8.46 -2.37
N GLN A 72 1.83 7.96 -2.99
CA GLN A 72 1.93 7.18 -4.22
C GLN A 72 2.37 8.06 -5.38
N ILE A 73 3.46 7.65 -6.05
CA ILE A 73 3.98 8.36 -7.24
C ILE A 73 3.28 7.85 -8.49
N VAL A 74 3.06 6.54 -8.54
CA VAL A 74 2.45 5.84 -9.68
C VAL A 74 1.29 5.00 -9.14
N GLY A 75 0.30 4.76 -9.97
CA GLY A 75 -0.82 3.91 -9.59
C GLY A 75 -0.38 2.49 -9.24
N MET A 76 -1.19 1.83 -8.44
CA MET A 76 -0.95 0.45 -8.00
C MET A 76 -1.04 -0.50 -9.20
N THR A 77 -0.07 -1.41 -9.34
CA THR A 77 -0.05 -2.44 -10.38
C THR A 77 -0.16 -3.82 -9.77
N LYS A 78 -0.64 -4.77 -10.56
CA LYS A 78 -0.79 -6.17 -10.14
C LYS A 78 0.29 -7.03 -10.78
N ASP A 79 0.80 -8.01 -10.04
CA ASP A 79 1.77 -8.97 -10.52
C ASP A 79 1.66 -10.28 -9.75
N VAL A 80 2.46 -11.25 -10.10
CA VAL A 80 2.47 -12.58 -9.50
C VAL A 80 3.91 -12.98 -9.22
N THR A 81 4.16 -13.56 -8.06
CA THR A 81 5.49 -14.09 -7.72
C THR A 81 5.80 -15.35 -8.52
N THR A 82 7.05 -15.80 -8.49
CA THR A 82 7.46 -17.04 -9.13
C THR A 82 6.73 -18.27 -8.58
N ASN A 83 6.24 -18.18 -7.33
CA ASN A 83 5.45 -19.23 -6.70
C ASN A 83 3.95 -19.13 -7.00
N GLY A 84 3.51 -18.13 -7.76
CA GLY A 84 2.12 -17.95 -8.11
C GLY A 84 1.31 -17.08 -7.16
N ASP A 85 1.94 -16.41 -6.20
CA ASP A 85 1.25 -15.53 -5.25
C ASP A 85 0.97 -14.18 -5.88
N ALA A 86 -0.31 -13.83 -5.95
CA ALA A 86 -0.74 -12.55 -6.51
C ALA A 86 -0.52 -11.41 -5.53
N TYR A 87 -0.05 -10.28 -6.02
CA TYR A 87 0.14 -9.09 -5.21
C TYR A 87 -0.12 -7.81 -6.00
N GLN A 88 -0.33 -6.75 -5.26
CA GLN A 88 -0.34 -5.38 -5.79
C GLN A 88 0.91 -4.66 -5.28
N ILE A 89 1.51 -3.85 -6.10
CA ILE A 89 2.70 -3.08 -5.73
C ILE A 89 2.55 -1.64 -6.20
N VAL A 90 3.03 -0.72 -5.38
CA VAL A 90 2.98 0.71 -5.69
C VAL A 90 4.28 1.37 -5.25
N GLU A 91 4.80 2.25 -6.09
CA GLU A 91 5.94 3.10 -5.73
C GLU A 91 5.45 4.35 -5.01
N CYS A 92 6.12 4.67 -3.92
CA CYS A 92 5.78 5.80 -3.06
C CYS A 92 7.01 6.64 -2.74
N LEU A 93 6.76 7.86 -2.29
CA LEU A 93 7.74 8.68 -1.58
C LEU A 93 7.37 8.67 -0.10
N ASP A 94 8.36 8.46 0.76
CA ASP A 94 8.17 8.62 2.20
C ASP A 94 8.22 10.10 2.60
N GLU A 95 8.10 10.37 3.89
CA GLU A 95 8.08 11.74 4.41
C GLU A 95 9.41 12.47 4.23
N SER A 96 10.52 11.73 4.05
CA SER A 96 11.84 12.27 3.74
C SER A 96 12.09 12.47 2.25
N GLY A 97 11.15 12.06 1.39
CA GLY A 97 11.29 12.13 -0.05
C GLY A 97 12.01 10.94 -0.67
N ASP A 98 12.30 9.89 0.11
CA ASP A 98 12.93 8.68 -0.40
C ASP A 98 11.90 7.76 -1.06
N ARG A 99 12.32 7.06 -2.10
CA ARG A 99 11.48 6.08 -2.78
C ARG A 99 11.40 4.79 -2.00
N VAL A 100 10.17 4.33 -1.81
CA VAL A 100 9.88 3.00 -1.26
C VAL A 100 8.81 2.33 -2.09
N ALA A 101 8.77 1.01 -2.10
CA ALA A 101 7.69 0.26 -2.72
C ALA A 101 6.86 -0.42 -1.63
N ILE A 102 5.54 -0.36 -1.76
CA ILE A 102 4.64 -1.08 -0.87
C ILE A 102 3.99 -2.20 -1.65
N GLN A 103 4.18 -3.43 -1.18
CA GLN A 103 3.68 -4.65 -1.80
C GLN A 103 2.62 -5.27 -0.90
N LEU A 104 1.42 -5.41 -1.44
CA LEU A 104 0.28 -5.96 -0.72
C LEU A 104 -0.11 -7.29 -1.37
N PHE A 105 0.00 -8.39 -0.63
CA PHE A 105 -0.39 -9.71 -1.13
C PHE A 105 -1.91 -9.85 -1.09
N GLU A 106 -2.47 -10.39 -2.17
CA GLU A 106 -3.93 -10.49 -2.34
C GLU A 106 -4.57 -11.54 -1.43
N ASP A 107 -3.79 -12.51 -0.96
CA ASP A 107 -4.27 -13.49 0.03
C ASP A 107 -4.46 -12.90 1.44
N ASP A 108 -4.17 -11.61 1.59
CA ASP A 108 -4.39 -10.84 2.81
C ASP A 108 -3.52 -11.27 3.99
N THR A 109 -2.38 -11.91 3.75
CA THR A 109 -1.48 -12.37 4.81
C THR A 109 -0.37 -11.39 5.14
N CYS A 110 0.15 -10.68 4.15
CA CYS A 110 1.40 -9.94 4.27
C CYS A 110 1.36 -8.62 3.50
N LEU A 111 2.00 -7.63 4.07
CA LEU A 111 2.35 -6.38 3.41
C LEU A 111 3.85 -6.17 3.59
N ARG A 112 4.54 -5.77 2.52
CA ARG A 112 5.97 -5.43 2.59
C ARG A 112 6.19 -3.97 2.28
N VAL A 113 7.04 -3.33 3.08
CA VAL A 113 7.61 -2.02 2.75
C VAL A 113 9.04 -2.26 2.28
N ILE A 114 9.26 -2.11 0.99
CA ILE A 114 10.56 -2.37 0.36
C ILE A 114 11.33 -1.06 0.32
N ILE A 115 12.38 -0.98 1.12
CA ILE A 115 13.17 0.25 1.29
C ILE A 115 14.29 0.30 0.27
N ASP A 116 14.94 -0.84 0.02
CA ASP A 116 16.02 -0.96 -0.94
C ASP A 116 16.08 -2.41 -1.43
N LYS A 117 16.93 -2.66 -2.42
CA LYS A 117 17.13 -3.99 -2.95
C LYS A 117 17.62 -4.93 -1.84
N GLY A 118 16.79 -5.92 -1.53
CA GLY A 118 17.08 -6.88 -0.49
C GLY A 118 16.79 -6.40 0.93
N TRP A 119 16.31 -5.18 1.11
CA TRP A 119 15.93 -4.66 2.43
C TRP A 119 14.47 -4.26 2.45
N PHE A 120 13.68 -4.97 3.26
CA PHE A 120 12.25 -4.71 3.41
C PHE A 120 11.80 -5.07 4.81
N ILE A 121 10.64 -4.54 5.18
CA ILE A 121 9.93 -4.87 6.41
C ILE A 121 8.63 -5.55 6.00
N GLU A 122 8.39 -6.74 6.56
CA GLU A 122 7.13 -7.46 6.38
C GLU A 122 6.22 -7.26 7.57
N PHE A 123 4.94 -7.04 7.29
CA PHE A 123 3.89 -6.99 8.30
C PHE A 123 2.93 -8.15 8.05
N HIS A 124 2.59 -8.89 9.10
CA HIS A 124 1.72 -10.05 9.04
C HIS A 124 0.54 -9.90 10.01
N LYS A 125 -0.59 -10.49 9.66
CA LYS A 125 -1.77 -10.49 10.53
C LYS A 125 -1.61 -11.41 11.70
N ALA A 126 -0.87 -12.49 11.52
CA ALA A 126 -0.57 -13.44 12.55
C ALA A 126 0.90 -13.79 12.47
N LYS A 127 1.46 -14.16 13.62
CA LYS A 127 2.83 -14.65 13.68
C LYS A 127 2.90 -15.99 12.95
N PRO A 128 3.69 -16.10 11.88
CA PRO A 128 3.79 -17.35 11.16
C PRO A 128 4.49 -18.43 11.98
#